data_eee8b0f22e6aaad6e2ea146cff3c8263
#
_entry.id   eee8b0f22e6aaad6e2ea146cff3c8263
#
_cell.length_a   1.000
_cell.length_b   1.000
_cell.length_c   1.000
_cell.angle_alpha   90.00
_cell.angle_beta   90.00
_cell.angle_gamma   90.00
#
_symmetry.space_group_name_H-M   'P 1'
#
loop_
_entity.id
_entity.type
_entity.pdbx_description
1 polymer ?
#
loop_
_entity_poly.entity_id
_entity_poly.type
_entity_poly.pdbx_seq_one_letter_code
_entity_poly.pdbx_strand_id
1 'polypeptide(L)'
;MTDTLVTDTLVVDDLAVHFPGRGGPPVRAVDGVSFRVAPGETLGLVGESGCGKSTVSRAVVGLQAPTRGSVRVEGVEIAGAGRRALRDARARMQMVFQDPATSLNGRMTVGEAVGEPLLVRGLARGRALRDRVSALLGEVELRPEHATRFPHQLSGGQRQRVVIARALALRPALLVCDEPVSALDVSVRAQILNLFVALQRSHAMANLFVSHDLLVVRHVCDRVAVMYLGRLAELAPRDALFAAPRHPYTRALLDAVPDPDPDARTTHVPLAGEIPSPARPPPGCRFHTRCPMAQAVCAAEEPVWRTVGESIVACHFAEEVSP
;
A
#
# COMPACT_ATOMS: atom_id res chain seq x y z
N MET A 1 29.44 18.71 10.40
CA MET A 1 28.67 17.78 9.55
C MET A 1 27.22 18.07 9.84
N THR A 2 26.58 18.82 8.96
CA THR A 2 25.16 19.18 9.07
C THR A 2 24.35 17.95 8.75
N ASP A 3 23.72 17.38 9.77
CA ASP A 3 22.71 16.35 9.66
C ASP A 3 21.56 16.92 8.83
N THR A 4 21.55 16.60 7.53
CA THR A 4 20.45 16.97 6.65
C THR A 4 19.30 16.10 7.08
N LEU A 5 18.38 16.64 7.88
CA LEU A 5 17.13 15.98 8.25
C LEU A 5 16.42 15.58 6.94
N VAL A 6 16.57 14.32 6.56
CA VAL A 6 15.81 13.74 5.45
C VAL A 6 14.36 13.82 5.87
N THR A 7 13.61 14.75 5.28
CA THR A 7 12.18 14.87 5.56
C THR A 7 11.45 13.73 4.86
N ASP A 8 10.65 12.97 5.61
CA ASP A 8 9.84 11.88 5.07
C ASP A 8 8.94 12.37 3.93
N THR A 9 8.84 11.59 2.86
CA THR A 9 7.94 11.88 1.72
C THR A 9 6.48 11.74 2.12
N LEU A 10 6.15 10.72 2.94
CA LEU A 10 4.80 10.52 3.48
C LEU A 10 4.87 10.44 5.00
N VAL A 11 4.01 11.20 5.67
CA VAL A 11 3.77 11.12 7.11
C VAL A 11 2.29 10.94 7.33
N VAL A 12 1.92 9.82 7.95
CA VAL A 12 0.57 9.52 8.43
C VAL A 12 0.61 9.51 9.95
N ASP A 13 -0.26 10.30 10.59
CA ASP A 13 -0.26 10.46 12.03
C ASP A 13 -1.67 10.36 12.60
N ASP A 14 -1.91 9.39 13.49
CA ASP A 14 -3.18 9.05 14.15
C ASP A 14 -4.37 9.01 13.18
N LEU A 15 -4.16 8.47 11.98
CA LEU A 15 -5.19 8.42 10.94
C LEU A 15 -6.36 7.53 11.38
N ALA A 16 -7.57 8.11 11.40
CA ALA A 16 -8.81 7.39 11.59
C ALA A 16 -9.79 7.68 10.45
N VAL A 17 -10.44 6.64 9.94
CA VAL A 17 -11.52 6.72 8.94
C VAL A 17 -12.66 5.83 9.40
N HIS A 18 -13.74 6.47 9.80
CA HIS A 18 -14.95 5.82 10.28
C HIS A 18 -16.10 6.08 9.29
N PHE A 19 -16.77 5.02 8.85
CA PHE A 19 -17.95 5.13 8.00
C PHE A 19 -19.22 5.04 8.81
N PRO A 20 -20.26 5.84 8.51
CA PRO A 20 -21.55 5.74 9.17
C PRO A 20 -22.13 4.31 9.09
N GLY A 21 -22.55 3.76 10.21
CA GLY A 21 -23.28 2.48 10.25
C GLY A 21 -24.72 2.65 9.76
N ARG A 22 -25.25 1.70 9.00
CA ARG A 22 -26.67 1.67 8.62
C ARG A 22 -27.49 1.20 9.83
N GLY A 23 -27.95 2.14 10.67
CA GLY A 23 -28.72 1.83 11.87
C GLY A 23 -27.94 1.22 13.04
N GLY A 24 -26.61 1.30 13.02
CA GLY A 24 -25.71 0.76 14.04
C GLY A 24 -24.49 1.65 14.30
N PRO A 25 -23.52 1.17 15.10
CA PRO A 25 -22.30 1.91 15.37
C PRO A 25 -21.48 2.12 14.09
N PRO A 26 -20.63 3.16 14.03
CA PRO A 26 -19.79 3.42 12.87
C PRO A 26 -18.79 2.28 12.63
N VAL A 27 -18.53 1.99 11.36
CA VAL A 27 -17.50 1.03 10.94
C VAL A 27 -16.14 1.72 11.04
N ARG A 28 -15.30 1.26 11.96
CA ARG A 28 -13.95 1.79 12.19
C ARG A 28 -12.97 1.13 11.23
N ALA A 29 -13.00 1.54 9.97
CA ALA A 29 -12.17 0.93 8.93
C ALA A 29 -10.68 1.20 9.14
N VAL A 30 -10.32 2.38 9.63
CA VAL A 30 -8.99 2.77 10.10
C VAL A 30 -9.17 3.49 11.43
N ASP A 31 -8.36 3.18 12.44
CA ASP A 31 -8.59 3.67 13.81
C ASP A 31 -7.28 3.90 14.57
N GLY A 32 -6.56 4.97 14.22
CA GLY A 32 -5.31 5.38 14.86
C GLY A 32 -4.07 4.75 14.22
N VAL A 33 -3.94 4.84 12.91
CA VAL A 33 -2.78 4.34 12.16
C VAL A 33 -1.75 5.46 11.99
N SER A 34 -0.48 5.17 12.37
CA SER A 34 0.65 6.09 12.20
C SER A 34 1.83 5.38 11.58
N PHE A 35 2.40 5.96 10.51
CA PHE A 35 3.62 5.49 9.87
C PHE A 35 4.25 6.58 9.01
N ARG A 36 5.49 6.37 8.57
CA ARG A 36 6.24 7.27 7.71
C ARG A 36 6.89 6.49 6.58
N VAL A 37 7.08 7.16 5.44
CA VAL A 37 7.82 6.64 4.29
C VAL A 37 8.86 7.66 3.87
N ALA A 38 10.11 7.24 3.88
CA ALA A 38 11.25 8.07 3.47
C ALA A 38 11.33 8.21 1.94
N PRO A 39 12.06 9.20 1.40
CA PRO A 39 12.36 9.27 -0.02
C PRO A 39 13.04 8.00 -0.52
N GLY A 40 12.59 7.46 -1.64
CA GLY A 40 13.15 6.23 -2.22
C GLY A 40 12.83 4.95 -1.46
N GLU A 41 11.99 4.99 -0.43
CA GLU A 41 11.58 3.83 0.35
C GLU A 41 10.27 3.22 -0.21
N THR A 42 10.16 1.91 -0.18
CA THR A 42 8.91 1.18 -0.39
C THR A 42 8.42 0.60 0.93
N LEU A 43 7.33 1.16 1.48
CA LEU A 43 6.63 0.61 2.63
C LEU A 43 5.50 -0.31 2.17
N GLY A 44 5.55 -1.58 2.57
CA GLY A 44 4.46 -2.54 2.39
C GLY A 44 3.38 -2.37 3.46
N LEU A 45 2.11 -2.33 3.07
CA LEU A 45 0.98 -2.39 3.99
C LEU A 45 0.22 -3.70 3.75
N VAL A 46 0.30 -4.62 4.71
CA VAL A 46 -0.23 -5.99 4.57
C VAL A 46 -1.29 -6.30 5.63
N GLY A 47 -2.08 -7.34 5.39
CA GLY A 47 -3.09 -7.85 6.32
C GLY A 47 -4.25 -8.51 5.58
N GLU A 48 -5.16 -9.16 6.31
CA GLU A 48 -6.33 -9.84 5.75
C GLU A 48 -7.24 -8.89 4.97
N SER A 49 -8.07 -9.44 4.07
CA SER A 49 -9.08 -8.67 3.34
C SER A 49 -10.02 -7.94 4.31
N GLY A 50 -10.35 -6.68 4.02
CA GLY A 50 -11.25 -5.88 4.85
C GLY A 50 -10.60 -5.25 6.10
N CYS A 51 -9.29 -5.44 6.38
CA CYS A 51 -8.65 -4.84 7.56
C CYS A 51 -8.43 -3.31 7.46
N GLY A 52 -8.72 -2.67 6.31
CA GLY A 52 -8.65 -1.22 6.13
C GLY A 52 -7.55 -0.69 5.21
N LYS A 53 -6.72 -1.53 4.59
CA LYS A 53 -5.58 -1.13 3.73
C LYS A 53 -5.95 -0.16 2.61
N SER A 54 -6.94 -0.51 1.78
CA SER A 54 -7.40 0.36 0.68
C SER A 54 -8.03 1.66 1.19
N THR A 55 -8.56 1.67 2.43
CA THR A 55 -9.05 2.89 3.07
C THR A 55 -7.88 3.81 3.41
N VAL A 56 -6.77 3.27 3.94
CA VAL A 56 -5.53 4.03 4.16
C VAL A 56 -5.01 4.61 2.85
N SER A 57 -4.89 3.79 1.79
CA SER A 57 -4.44 4.23 0.47
C SER A 57 -5.26 5.40 -0.08
N ARG A 58 -6.59 5.29 0.01
CA ARG A 58 -7.51 6.34 -0.45
C ARG A 58 -7.44 7.60 0.40
N ALA A 59 -7.22 7.48 1.71
CA ALA A 59 -7.02 8.62 2.58
C ALA A 59 -5.70 9.35 2.27
N VAL A 60 -4.62 8.60 2.01
CA VAL A 60 -3.30 9.15 1.65
C VAL A 60 -3.38 10.01 0.38
N VAL A 61 -4.11 9.57 -0.65
CA VAL A 61 -4.26 10.36 -1.90
C VAL A 61 -5.43 11.35 -1.85
N GLY A 62 -6.04 11.54 -0.68
CA GLY A 62 -7.16 12.49 -0.50
C GLY A 62 -8.44 12.12 -1.26
N LEU A 63 -8.67 10.83 -1.55
CA LEU A 63 -9.92 10.30 -2.10
C LEU A 63 -10.94 10.00 -1.01
N GLN A 64 -10.47 9.74 0.21
CA GLN A 64 -11.29 9.51 1.39
C GLN A 64 -10.90 10.54 2.46
N ALA A 65 -11.85 11.32 2.94
CA ALA A 65 -11.61 12.23 4.04
C ALA A 65 -11.42 11.44 5.35
N PRO A 66 -10.39 11.75 6.14
CA PRO A 66 -10.23 11.14 7.46
C PRO A 66 -11.27 11.71 8.44
N THR A 67 -11.61 10.91 9.44
CA THR A 67 -12.43 11.32 10.59
C THR A 67 -11.56 12.07 11.62
N ARG A 68 -10.28 11.65 11.73
CA ARG A 68 -9.27 12.19 12.63
C ARG A 68 -7.88 11.91 12.06
N GLY A 69 -6.89 12.65 12.54
CA GLY A 69 -5.49 12.49 12.19
C GLY A 69 -5.04 13.35 11.02
N SER A 70 -3.78 13.20 10.64
CA SER A 70 -3.08 13.99 9.64
C SER A 70 -2.43 13.08 8.59
N VAL A 71 -2.41 13.55 7.34
CA VAL A 71 -1.68 12.93 6.22
C VAL A 71 -0.91 14.04 5.53
N ARG A 72 0.41 13.96 5.52
CA ARG A 72 1.28 14.91 4.84
C ARG A 72 2.13 14.23 3.77
N VAL A 73 2.16 14.83 2.59
CA VAL A 73 3.04 14.43 1.48
C VAL A 73 3.98 15.57 1.17
N GLU A 74 5.30 15.33 1.27
CA GLU A 74 6.35 16.36 1.19
C GLU A 74 6.02 17.60 2.06
N GLY A 75 5.56 17.37 3.28
CA GLY A 75 5.17 18.40 4.24
C GLY A 75 3.82 19.09 3.98
N VAL A 76 3.15 18.81 2.85
CA VAL A 76 1.84 19.38 2.51
C VAL A 76 0.73 18.54 3.13
N GLU A 77 -0.12 19.16 3.97
CA GLU A 77 -1.29 18.49 4.55
C GLU A 77 -2.33 18.15 3.49
N ILE A 78 -2.74 16.87 3.46
CA ILE A 78 -3.75 16.32 2.55
C ILE A 78 -5.11 16.25 3.23
N ALA A 79 -5.12 15.89 4.53
CA ALA A 79 -6.33 15.76 5.31
C ALA A 79 -7.03 17.13 5.44
N GLY A 80 -8.27 17.23 4.98
CA GLY A 80 -9.03 18.49 5.03
C GLY A 80 -8.56 19.57 4.06
N ALA A 81 -7.61 19.28 3.15
CA ALA A 81 -7.14 20.24 2.17
C ALA A 81 -8.26 20.70 1.22
N GLY A 82 -8.31 22.01 0.95
CA GLY A 82 -9.21 22.59 -0.03
C GLY A 82 -8.94 22.10 -1.46
N ARG A 83 -9.92 22.17 -2.35
CA ARG A 83 -9.86 21.64 -3.74
C ARG A 83 -8.59 22.03 -4.50
N ARG A 84 -8.14 23.29 -4.36
CA ARG A 84 -6.94 23.80 -5.07
C ARG A 84 -5.67 23.14 -4.52
N ALA A 85 -5.48 23.16 -3.20
CA ALA A 85 -4.32 22.56 -2.55
C ALA A 85 -4.26 21.05 -2.83
N LEU A 86 -5.40 20.33 -2.74
CA LEU A 86 -5.49 18.91 -3.04
C LEU A 86 -5.16 18.61 -4.52
N ARG A 87 -5.63 19.46 -5.45
CA ARG A 87 -5.27 19.32 -6.86
C ARG A 87 -3.75 19.44 -7.07
N ASP A 88 -3.11 20.40 -6.41
CA ASP A 88 -1.68 20.61 -6.56
C ASP A 88 -0.88 19.50 -5.86
N ALA A 89 -1.30 19.06 -4.69
CA ALA A 89 -0.71 17.91 -4.00
C ALA A 89 -0.81 16.60 -4.81
N ARG A 90 -1.92 16.35 -5.51
CA ARG A 90 -2.11 15.18 -6.37
C ARG A 90 -1.15 15.12 -7.57
N ALA A 91 -0.46 16.20 -7.93
CA ALA A 91 0.63 16.12 -8.90
C ALA A 91 1.86 15.42 -8.34
N ARG A 92 2.08 15.53 -7.01
CA ARG A 92 3.21 14.95 -6.29
C ARG A 92 2.96 13.53 -5.80
N MET A 93 1.71 13.09 -5.79
CA MET A 93 1.30 11.74 -5.41
C MET A 93 0.38 11.15 -6.47
N GLN A 94 0.61 9.91 -6.85
CA GLN A 94 -0.22 9.19 -7.82
C GLN A 94 -0.63 7.84 -7.26
N MET A 95 -1.68 7.26 -7.83
CA MET A 95 -2.21 5.98 -7.39
C MET A 95 -2.35 5.00 -8.55
N VAL A 96 -1.89 3.78 -8.33
CA VAL A 96 -2.15 2.61 -9.17
C VAL A 96 -3.20 1.77 -8.45
N PHE A 97 -4.38 1.64 -9.06
CA PHE A 97 -5.51 0.90 -8.50
C PHE A 97 -5.41 -0.60 -8.82
N GLN A 98 -6.18 -1.39 -8.09
CA GLN A 98 -6.22 -2.85 -8.13
C GLN A 98 -6.54 -3.42 -9.51
N ASP A 99 -7.50 -2.82 -10.24
CA ASP A 99 -7.94 -3.30 -11.55
C ASP A 99 -7.55 -2.32 -12.67
N PRO A 100 -6.62 -2.71 -13.55
CA PRO A 100 -6.22 -1.88 -14.68
C PRO A 100 -7.34 -1.69 -15.71
N ALA A 101 -8.31 -2.61 -15.80
CA ALA A 101 -9.40 -2.51 -16.76
C ALA A 101 -10.37 -1.39 -16.38
N THR A 102 -10.66 -1.22 -15.12
CA THR A 102 -11.53 -0.13 -14.63
C THR A 102 -10.78 1.20 -14.48
N SER A 103 -9.44 1.17 -14.44
CA SER A 103 -8.60 2.36 -14.29
C SER A 103 -8.38 3.13 -15.60
N LEU A 104 -8.56 2.48 -16.75
CA LEU A 104 -8.38 3.07 -18.08
C LEU A 104 -9.74 3.34 -18.75
N ASN A 105 -9.87 4.52 -19.34
CA ASN A 105 -11.02 4.80 -20.17
C ASN A 105 -10.90 4.04 -21.51
N GLY A 106 -11.76 3.05 -21.73
CA GLY A 106 -11.75 2.21 -22.94
C GLY A 106 -11.99 2.96 -24.26
N ARG A 107 -12.42 4.23 -24.21
CA ARG A 107 -12.63 5.10 -25.39
C ARG A 107 -11.41 5.94 -25.74
N MET A 108 -10.38 5.94 -24.89
CA MET A 108 -9.11 6.64 -25.13
C MET A 108 -8.07 5.65 -25.63
N THR A 109 -7.21 6.10 -26.54
CA THR A 109 -6.01 5.36 -26.88
C THR A 109 -5.03 5.35 -25.70
N VAL A 110 -4.07 4.44 -25.71
CA VAL A 110 -2.98 4.38 -24.72
C VAL A 110 -2.24 5.71 -24.64
N GLY A 111 -1.92 6.30 -25.78
CA GLY A 111 -1.21 7.59 -25.85
C GLY A 111 -2.00 8.73 -25.22
N GLU A 112 -3.32 8.76 -25.45
CA GLU A 112 -4.20 9.72 -24.79
C GLU A 112 -4.27 9.50 -23.28
N ALA A 113 -4.44 8.25 -22.84
CA ALA A 113 -4.54 7.92 -21.41
C ALA A 113 -3.24 8.25 -20.63
N VAL A 114 -2.06 7.95 -21.20
CA VAL A 114 -0.76 8.29 -20.58
C VAL A 114 -0.49 9.79 -20.65
N GLY A 115 -0.89 10.46 -21.74
CA GLY A 115 -0.67 11.88 -21.94
C GLY A 115 -1.67 12.80 -21.21
N GLU A 116 -2.83 12.28 -20.79
CA GLU A 116 -3.89 13.06 -20.15
C GLU A 116 -3.41 13.90 -18.95
N PRO A 117 -2.64 13.35 -17.98
CA PRO A 117 -2.15 14.14 -16.85
C PRO A 117 -1.27 15.32 -17.28
N LEU A 118 -0.44 15.14 -18.30
CA LEU A 118 0.42 16.18 -18.84
C LEU A 118 -0.39 17.29 -19.54
N LEU A 119 -1.41 16.88 -20.30
CA LEU A 119 -2.28 17.78 -21.02
C LEU A 119 -3.15 18.63 -20.06
N VAL A 120 -3.80 17.99 -19.08
CA VAL A 120 -4.66 18.63 -18.08
C VAL A 120 -3.87 19.64 -17.22
N ARG A 121 -2.59 19.34 -16.93
CA ARG A 121 -1.70 20.24 -16.20
C ARG A 121 -1.04 21.31 -17.09
N GLY A 122 -1.25 21.27 -18.40
CA GLY A 122 -0.64 22.21 -19.34
C GLY A 122 0.87 22.04 -19.51
N LEU A 123 1.44 20.88 -19.13
CA LEU A 123 2.88 20.62 -19.12
C LEU A 123 3.42 20.23 -20.51
N ALA A 124 2.59 19.70 -21.39
CA ALA A 124 2.98 19.36 -22.76
C ALA A 124 1.77 19.35 -23.68
N ARG A 125 1.99 19.70 -24.98
CA ARG A 125 0.99 19.64 -26.05
C ARG A 125 1.66 19.24 -27.37
N GLY A 126 0.86 18.81 -28.35
CA GLY A 126 1.31 18.53 -29.71
C GLY A 126 2.47 17.52 -29.76
N ARG A 127 3.57 17.91 -30.42
CA ARG A 127 4.74 17.03 -30.58
C ARG A 127 5.40 16.72 -29.24
N ALA A 128 5.60 17.72 -28.39
CA ALA A 128 6.21 17.53 -27.08
C ALA A 128 5.43 16.55 -26.19
N LEU A 129 4.11 16.51 -26.30
CA LEU A 129 3.29 15.51 -25.60
C LEU A 129 3.55 14.11 -26.14
N ARG A 130 3.58 13.94 -27.48
CA ARG A 130 3.87 12.64 -28.10
C ARG A 130 5.24 12.11 -27.72
N ASP A 131 6.27 12.97 -27.75
CA ASP A 131 7.64 12.61 -27.37
C ASP A 131 7.72 12.14 -25.91
N ARG A 132 7.05 12.86 -24.97
CA ARG A 132 6.97 12.44 -23.57
C ARG A 132 6.20 11.14 -23.35
N VAL A 133 5.08 10.94 -24.05
CA VAL A 133 4.33 9.69 -24.01
C VAL A 133 5.18 8.53 -24.51
N SER A 134 5.90 8.71 -25.61
CA SER A 134 6.81 7.69 -26.14
C SER A 134 7.90 7.30 -25.14
N ALA A 135 8.50 8.29 -24.47
CA ALA A 135 9.49 8.05 -23.41
C ALA A 135 8.88 7.27 -22.22
N LEU A 136 7.70 7.68 -21.72
CA LEU A 136 7.00 7.00 -20.62
C LEU A 136 6.62 5.55 -20.98
N LEU A 137 6.21 5.29 -22.22
CA LEU A 137 5.96 3.91 -22.68
C LEU A 137 7.24 3.10 -22.68
N GLY A 138 8.37 3.67 -23.08
CA GLY A 138 9.69 3.03 -23.00
C GLY A 138 10.09 2.69 -21.57
N GLU A 139 9.87 3.60 -20.61
CA GLU A 139 10.16 3.36 -19.18
C GLU A 139 9.40 2.15 -18.60
N VAL A 140 8.22 1.84 -19.14
CA VAL A 140 7.42 0.65 -18.74
C VAL A 140 7.55 -0.52 -19.72
N GLU A 141 8.60 -0.53 -20.56
CA GLU A 141 8.91 -1.59 -21.52
C GLU A 141 7.77 -1.83 -22.54
N LEU A 142 7.06 -0.79 -22.94
CA LEU A 142 6.11 -0.79 -24.03
C LEU A 142 6.72 -0.11 -25.26
N ARG A 143 6.42 -0.64 -26.47
CA ARG A 143 6.86 -0.03 -27.72
C ARG A 143 6.04 1.21 -28.04
N PRO A 144 6.60 2.20 -28.77
CA PRO A 144 5.87 3.42 -29.16
C PRO A 144 4.58 3.15 -29.94
N GLU A 145 4.52 2.07 -30.72
CA GLU A 145 3.34 1.69 -31.51
C GLU A 145 2.11 1.39 -30.61
N HIS A 146 2.32 1.03 -29.35
CA HIS A 146 1.21 0.83 -28.41
C HIS A 146 0.42 2.12 -28.17
N ALA A 147 1.00 3.30 -28.39
CA ALA A 147 0.32 4.58 -28.17
C ALA A 147 -1.00 4.73 -28.95
N THR A 148 -1.10 4.10 -30.13
CA THR A 148 -2.30 4.18 -30.99
C THR A 148 -3.35 3.11 -30.68
N ARG A 149 -3.02 2.12 -29.84
CA ARG A 149 -3.94 1.06 -29.45
C ARG A 149 -4.92 1.51 -28.39
N PHE A 150 -6.06 0.82 -28.32
CA PHE A 150 -7.01 0.96 -27.25
C PHE A 150 -6.76 -0.07 -26.14
N PRO A 151 -7.19 0.19 -24.88
CA PRO A 151 -6.97 -0.72 -23.76
C PRO A 151 -7.47 -2.16 -24.00
N HIS A 152 -8.57 -2.35 -24.71
CA HIS A 152 -9.13 -3.67 -25.03
C HIS A 152 -8.26 -4.49 -26.00
N GLN A 153 -7.32 -3.85 -26.70
CA GLN A 153 -6.37 -4.50 -27.63
C GLN A 153 -5.06 -4.94 -26.93
N LEU A 154 -4.98 -4.74 -25.61
CA LEU A 154 -3.79 -5.05 -24.80
C LEU A 154 -4.04 -6.25 -23.89
N SER A 155 -2.96 -7.01 -23.59
CA SER A 155 -2.97 -8.02 -22.52
C SER A 155 -3.13 -7.36 -21.14
N GLY A 156 -3.47 -8.15 -20.10
CA GLY A 156 -3.58 -7.67 -18.72
C GLY A 156 -2.30 -6.98 -18.23
N GLY A 157 -1.14 -7.58 -18.46
CA GLY A 157 0.16 -7.02 -18.10
C GLY A 157 0.50 -5.74 -18.88
N GLN A 158 0.15 -5.68 -20.18
CA GLN A 158 0.33 -4.46 -20.97
C GLN A 158 -0.57 -3.32 -20.47
N ARG A 159 -1.82 -3.62 -20.10
CA ARG A 159 -2.72 -2.62 -19.47
C ARG A 159 -2.16 -2.11 -18.15
N GLN A 160 -1.60 -3.01 -17.32
CA GLN A 160 -0.96 -2.60 -16.06
C GLN A 160 0.23 -1.68 -16.31
N ARG A 161 1.09 -1.97 -17.28
CA ARG A 161 2.19 -1.10 -17.69
C ARG A 161 1.71 0.29 -18.14
N VAL A 162 0.58 0.39 -18.86
CA VAL A 162 -0.04 1.67 -19.24
C VAL A 162 -0.51 2.44 -18.02
N VAL A 163 -1.14 1.79 -17.04
CA VAL A 163 -1.58 2.44 -15.78
C VAL A 163 -0.37 2.97 -15.01
N ILE A 164 0.72 2.21 -14.95
CA ILE A 164 1.97 2.65 -14.32
C ILE A 164 2.56 3.85 -15.08
N ALA A 165 2.66 3.81 -16.42
CA ALA A 165 3.16 4.91 -17.24
C ALA A 165 2.36 6.20 -17.02
N ARG A 166 1.01 6.09 -16.95
CA ARG A 166 0.13 7.22 -16.64
C ARG A 166 0.43 7.81 -15.26
N ALA A 167 0.64 6.96 -14.24
CA ALA A 167 0.97 7.42 -12.90
C ALA A 167 2.33 8.15 -12.86
N LEU A 168 3.31 7.70 -13.63
CA LEU A 168 4.64 8.32 -13.72
C LEU A 168 4.66 9.63 -14.52
N ALA A 169 3.62 9.93 -15.30
CA ALA A 169 3.61 11.08 -16.22
C ALA A 169 3.92 12.43 -15.54
N LEU A 170 3.51 12.60 -14.28
CA LEU A 170 3.75 13.81 -13.49
C LEU A 170 5.03 13.72 -12.62
N ARG A 171 5.81 12.64 -12.70
CA ARG A 171 6.98 12.38 -11.85
C ARG A 171 6.65 12.57 -10.36
N PRO A 172 5.75 11.76 -9.81
CA PRO A 172 5.32 11.90 -8.43
C PRO A 172 6.47 11.60 -7.45
N ALA A 173 6.46 12.26 -6.30
CA ALA A 173 7.35 11.93 -5.18
C ALA A 173 6.86 10.68 -4.44
N LEU A 174 5.52 10.44 -4.45
CA LEU A 174 4.87 9.30 -3.81
C LEU A 174 4.00 8.52 -4.82
N LEU A 175 4.20 7.22 -4.91
CA LEU A 175 3.31 6.31 -5.61
C LEU A 175 2.59 5.40 -4.61
N VAL A 176 1.26 5.41 -4.64
CA VAL A 176 0.42 4.52 -3.85
C VAL A 176 -0.07 3.39 -4.75
N CYS A 177 0.28 2.15 -4.43
CA CYS A 177 -0.09 0.96 -5.19
C CYS A 177 -1.08 0.13 -4.37
N ASP A 178 -2.36 0.11 -4.76
CA ASP A 178 -3.41 -0.66 -4.08
C ASP A 178 -3.62 -1.98 -4.83
N GLU A 179 -3.00 -3.06 -4.35
CA GLU A 179 -3.01 -4.42 -4.92
C GLU A 179 -2.70 -4.47 -6.44
N PRO A 180 -1.59 -3.84 -6.90
CA PRO A 180 -1.38 -3.55 -8.32
C PRO A 180 -1.13 -4.79 -9.19
N VAL A 181 -0.99 -5.98 -8.61
CA VAL A 181 -0.68 -7.23 -9.33
C VAL A 181 -1.65 -8.38 -9.03
N SER A 182 -2.71 -8.13 -8.24
CA SER A 182 -3.63 -9.18 -7.78
C SER A 182 -4.42 -9.85 -8.92
N ALA A 183 -4.70 -9.11 -10.00
CA ALA A 183 -5.46 -9.58 -11.16
C ALA A 183 -4.58 -10.17 -12.29
N LEU A 184 -3.26 -10.36 -12.05
CA LEU A 184 -2.32 -10.80 -13.07
C LEU A 184 -1.88 -12.26 -12.85
N ASP A 185 -1.61 -12.96 -13.96
CA ASP A 185 -1.00 -14.29 -13.96
C ASP A 185 0.39 -14.26 -13.31
N VAL A 186 0.82 -15.38 -12.74
CA VAL A 186 2.07 -15.49 -11.95
C VAL A 186 3.30 -14.98 -12.71
N SER A 187 3.48 -15.37 -13.99
CA SER A 187 4.62 -14.97 -14.81
C SER A 187 4.64 -13.47 -15.12
N VAL A 188 3.47 -12.89 -15.41
CA VAL A 188 3.30 -11.47 -15.70
C VAL A 188 3.46 -10.66 -14.42
N ARG A 189 2.98 -11.18 -13.26
CA ARG A 189 3.13 -10.59 -11.95
C ARG A 189 4.61 -10.33 -11.62
N ALA A 190 5.48 -11.34 -11.80
CA ALA A 190 6.91 -11.20 -11.54
C ALA A 190 7.56 -10.09 -12.37
N GLN A 191 7.19 -9.98 -13.67
CA GLN A 191 7.70 -8.92 -14.54
C GLN A 191 7.26 -7.51 -14.06
N ILE A 192 5.99 -7.36 -13.66
CA ILE A 192 5.49 -6.07 -13.15
C ILE A 192 6.14 -5.70 -11.81
N LEU A 193 6.40 -6.66 -10.92
CA LEU A 193 7.10 -6.41 -9.66
C LEU A 193 8.54 -5.95 -9.89
N ASN A 194 9.27 -6.60 -10.82
CA ASN A 194 10.61 -6.16 -11.20
C ASN A 194 10.60 -4.75 -11.80
N LEU A 195 9.58 -4.43 -12.60
CA LEU A 195 9.39 -3.10 -13.15
C LEU A 195 9.19 -2.06 -12.01
N PHE A 196 8.36 -2.35 -10.99
CA PHE A 196 8.19 -1.46 -9.84
C PHE A 196 9.52 -1.19 -9.10
N VAL A 197 10.33 -2.24 -8.86
CA VAL A 197 11.65 -2.09 -8.22
C VAL A 197 12.60 -1.24 -9.09
N ALA A 198 12.62 -1.45 -10.39
CA ALA A 198 13.46 -0.67 -11.31
C ALA A 198 13.04 0.81 -11.34
N LEU A 199 11.74 1.09 -11.43
CA LEU A 199 11.19 2.44 -11.46
C LEU A 199 11.40 3.18 -10.13
N GLN A 200 11.21 2.51 -8.99
CA GLN A 200 11.47 3.08 -7.67
C GLN A 200 12.93 3.54 -7.55
N ARG A 201 13.88 2.70 -7.99
CA ARG A 201 15.32 3.04 -7.96
C ARG A 201 15.68 4.18 -8.92
N SER A 202 15.15 4.15 -10.14
CA SER A 202 15.49 5.15 -11.17
C SER A 202 14.91 6.53 -10.88
N HIS A 203 13.76 6.62 -10.22
CA HIS A 203 13.10 7.88 -9.88
C HIS A 203 13.31 8.31 -8.43
N ALA A 204 13.97 7.51 -7.57
CA ALA A 204 14.10 7.71 -6.12
C ALA A 204 12.74 8.01 -5.45
N MET A 205 11.69 7.38 -5.96
CA MET A 205 10.30 7.63 -5.59
C MET A 205 9.93 6.83 -4.34
N ALA A 206 9.23 7.46 -3.39
CA ALA A 206 8.64 6.76 -2.27
C ALA A 206 7.39 5.97 -2.71
N ASN A 207 7.21 4.75 -2.16
CA ASN A 207 6.06 3.93 -2.48
C ASN A 207 5.33 3.47 -1.21
N LEU A 208 3.99 3.54 -1.23
CA LEU A 208 3.12 2.81 -0.32
C LEU A 208 2.50 1.64 -1.10
N PHE A 209 2.99 0.43 -0.83
CA PHE A 209 2.60 -0.77 -1.57
C PHE A 209 1.65 -1.63 -0.74
N VAL A 210 0.38 -1.67 -1.12
CA VAL A 210 -0.65 -2.47 -0.45
C VAL A 210 -0.78 -3.83 -1.12
N SER A 211 -0.70 -4.88 -0.32
CA SER A 211 -0.88 -6.26 -0.78
C SER A 211 -1.43 -7.15 0.34
N HIS A 212 -2.12 -8.21 -0.03
CA HIS A 212 -2.41 -9.34 0.87
C HIS A 212 -1.41 -10.50 0.67
N ASP A 213 -0.55 -10.42 -0.36
CA ASP A 213 0.44 -11.45 -0.70
C ASP A 213 1.81 -11.05 -0.10
N LEU A 214 2.25 -11.79 0.91
CA LEU A 214 3.50 -11.56 1.62
C LEU A 214 4.73 -11.86 0.75
N LEU A 215 4.65 -12.78 -0.22
CA LEU A 215 5.76 -13.04 -1.14
C LEU A 215 6.02 -11.85 -2.06
N VAL A 216 4.95 -11.19 -2.51
CA VAL A 216 5.04 -9.94 -3.27
C VAL A 216 5.73 -8.86 -2.44
N VAL A 217 5.31 -8.68 -1.19
CA VAL A 217 5.87 -7.67 -0.28
C VAL A 217 7.33 -7.96 0.05
N ARG A 218 7.70 -9.22 0.27
CA ARG A 218 9.09 -9.64 0.48
C ARG A 218 10.00 -9.25 -0.68
N HIS A 219 9.47 -9.24 -1.92
CA HIS A 219 10.24 -8.90 -3.11
C HIS A 219 10.44 -7.40 -3.32
N VAL A 220 9.42 -6.57 -3.03
CA VAL A 220 9.43 -5.15 -3.44
C VAL A 220 9.59 -4.15 -2.30
N CYS A 221 9.36 -4.53 -1.03
CA CYS A 221 9.31 -3.59 0.08
C CYS A 221 10.61 -3.57 0.89
N ASP A 222 10.95 -2.42 1.44
CA ASP A 222 12.08 -2.21 2.36
C ASP A 222 11.63 -2.42 3.80
N ARG A 223 10.43 -1.93 4.16
CA ARG A 223 9.77 -2.11 5.44
C ARG A 223 8.34 -2.59 5.24
N VAL A 224 7.79 -3.24 6.26
CA VAL A 224 6.43 -3.79 6.22
C VAL A 224 5.64 -3.36 7.45
N ALA A 225 4.44 -2.82 7.22
CA ALA A 225 3.43 -2.52 8.22
C ALA A 225 2.31 -3.56 8.13
N VAL A 226 2.10 -4.30 9.20
CA VAL A 226 1.04 -5.33 9.29
C VAL A 226 -0.19 -4.72 9.94
N MET A 227 -1.32 -4.79 9.24
CA MET A 227 -2.58 -4.17 9.66
C MET A 227 -3.63 -5.22 9.99
N TYR A 228 -4.24 -5.11 11.16
CA TYR A 228 -5.35 -5.95 11.59
C TYR A 228 -6.51 -5.09 12.12
N LEU A 229 -7.71 -5.34 11.62
CA LEU A 229 -8.97 -4.72 12.06
C LEU A 229 -8.86 -3.20 12.31
N GLY A 230 -8.30 -2.46 11.32
CA GLY A 230 -8.18 -1.00 11.35
C GLY A 230 -6.99 -0.44 12.11
N ARG A 231 -6.09 -1.27 12.65
CA ARG A 231 -4.88 -0.85 13.39
C ARG A 231 -3.63 -1.53 12.88
N LEU A 232 -2.47 -0.92 13.13
CA LEU A 232 -1.20 -1.60 12.92
C LEU A 232 -0.94 -2.57 14.09
N ALA A 233 -0.50 -3.77 13.76
CA ALA A 233 -0.07 -4.80 14.70
C ALA A 233 1.46 -4.79 14.85
N GLU A 234 2.19 -4.64 13.74
CA GLU A 234 3.65 -4.65 13.69
C GLU A 234 4.15 -3.80 12.52
N LEU A 235 5.30 -3.13 12.70
CA LEU A 235 6.04 -2.40 11.68
C LEU A 235 7.52 -2.73 11.84
N ALA A 236 8.15 -3.26 10.79
CA ALA A 236 9.55 -3.65 10.85
C ALA A 236 10.25 -3.54 9.49
N PRO A 237 11.59 -3.53 9.45
CA PRO A 237 12.34 -3.85 8.25
C PRO A 237 11.89 -5.21 7.70
N ARG A 238 11.80 -5.31 6.37
CA ARG A 238 11.32 -6.55 5.70
C ARG A 238 12.02 -7.79 6.24
N ASP A 239 13.35 -7.80 6.22
CA ASP A 239 14.12 -9.01 6.57
C ASP A 239 13.92 -9.40 8.04
N ALA A 240 13.83 -8.42 8.95
CA ALA A 240 13.54 -8.65 10.36
C ALA A 240 12.14 -9.24 10.58
N LEU A 241 11.12 -8.71 9.88
CA LEU A 241 9.74 -9.20 10.00
C LEU A 241 9.61 -10.64 9.51
N PHE A 242 10.29 -11.01 8.40
CA PHE A 242 10.24 -12.37 7.87
C PHE A 242 11.09 -13.37 8.67
N ALA A 243 12.18 -12.91 9.31
CA ALA A 243 13.05 -13.76 10.11
C ALA A 243 12.52 -13.99 11.53
N ALA A 244 11.96 -12.94 12.17
CA ALA A 244 11.55 -12.96 13.56
C ALA A 244 10.33 -12.05 13.81
N PRO A 245 9.13 -12.43 13.36
CA PRO A 245 7.91 -11.67 13.61
C PRO A 245 7.65 -11.54 15.12
N ARG A 246 7.20 -10.37 15.56
CA ARG A 246 6.99 -10.05 16.98
C ARG A 246 5.52 -9.96 17.37
N HIS A 247 4.62 -10.10 16.41
CA HIS A 247 3.18 -10.16 16.67
C HIS A 247 2.62 -11.53 16.27
N PRO A 248 1.81 -12.21 17.10
CA PRO A 248 1.25 -13.52 16.77
C PRO A 248 0.43 -13.53 15.49
N TYR A 249 -0.20 -12.42 15.12
CA TYR A 249 -0.90 -12.28 13.84
C TYR A 249 0.07 -12.24 12.66
N THR A 250 1.19 -11.52 12.76
CA THR A 250 2.25 -11.51 11.73
C THR A 250 2.78 -12.91 11.50
N ARG A 251 3.06 -13.63 12.58
CA ARG A 251 3.50 -15.03 12.53
C ARG A 251 2.51 -15.90 11.79
N ALA A 252 1.22 -15.82 12.16
CA ALA A 252 0.17 -16.61 11.51
C ALA A 252 0.00 -16.28 10.02
N LEU A 253 0.20 -15.01 9.62
CA LEU A 253 0.20 -14.63 8.20
C LEU A 253 1.40 -15.24 7.45
N LEU A 254 2.57 -15.29 8.07
CA LEU A 254 3.77 -15.89 7.48
C LEU A 254 3.64 -17.41 7.38
N ASP A 255 3.11 -18.05 8.40
CA ASP A 255 2.86 -19.51 8.42
C ASP A 255 1.81 -19.94 7.38
N ALA A 256 0.95 -19.00 6.93
CA ALA A 256 -0.01 -19.24 5.86
C ALA A 256 0.59 -19.16 4.45
N VAL A 257 1.83 -18.69 4.31
CA VAL A 257 2.52 -18.65 3.01
C VAL A 257 2.94 -20.07 2.63
N PRO A 258 2.53 -20.59 1.47
CA PRO A 258 2.93 -21.92 1.03
C PRO A 258 4.45 -22.02 0.87
N ASP A 259 5.05 -23.07 1.43
CA ASP A 259 6.44 -23.39 1.16
C ASP A 259 6.55 -23.96 -0.27
N PRO A 260 7.47 -23.48 -1.11
CA PRO A 260 7.69 -24.04 -2.44
C PRO A 260 8.28 -25.47 -2.41
N ASP A 261 8.84 -25.92 -1.29
CA ASP A 261 9.31 -27.28 -1.11
C ASP A 261 8.12 -28.24 -0.91
N PRO A 262 7.84 -29.17 -1.84
CA PRO A 262 6.75 -30.11 -1.73
C PRO A 262 6.91 -31.11 -0.57
N ASP A 263 8.13 -31.31 -0.07
CA ASP A 263 8.45 -32.21 1.02
C ASP A 263 8.43 -31.50 2.41
N ALA A 264 8.33 -30.17 2.41
CA ALA A 264 8.17 -29.39 3.63
C ALA A 264 6.80 -29.71 4.28
N ARG A 265 6.82 -30.44 5.39
CA ARG A 265 5.65 -30.66 6.25
C ARG A 265 5.29 -29.37 6.98
N THR A 266 4.69 -28.41 6.30
CA THR A 266 4.13 -27.23 6.96
C THR A 266 2.92 -27.69 7.79
N THR A 267 3.08 -27.74 9.10
CA THR A 267 1.96 -27.83 10.04
C THR A 267 1.23 -26.48 10.06
N HIS A 268 0.55 -26.18 8.96
CA HIS A 268 -0.26 -24.96 8.89
C HIS A 268 -1.38 -25.07 9.92
N VAL A 269 -1.28 -24.31 11.00
CA VAL A 269 -2.37 -24.11 11.95
C VAL A 269 -3.18 -22.90 11.48
N PRO A 270 -4.37 -23.12 10.87
CA PRO A 270 -5.21 -22.01 10.47
C PRO A 270 -5.56 -21.14 11.68
N LEU A 271 -5.58 -19.82 11.49
CA LEU A 271 -6.07 -18.93 12.52
C LEU A 271 -7.49 -19.30 12.90
N ALA A 272 -7.70 -19.67 14.16
CA ALA A 272 -9.01 -20.02 14.69
C ALA A 272 -9.95 -18.78 14.73
N GLY A 273 -11.24 -19.02 14.56
CA GLY A 273 -12.28 -18.01 14.72
C GLY A 273 -12.48 -17.08 13.52
N GLU A 274 -13.60 -16.39 13.52
CA GLU A 274 -13.97 -15.40 12.51
C GLU A 274 -13.32 -14.05 12.78
N ILE A 275 -13.13 -13.23 11.72
CA ILE A 275 -12.67 -11.86 11.86
C ILE A 275 -13.76 -11.03 12.54
N PRO A 276 -13.47 -10.39 13.68
CA PRO A 276 -14.46 -9.56 14.37
C PRO A 276 -14.95 -8.40 13.51
N SER A 277 -16.17 -7.94 13.79
CA SER A 277 -16.74 -6.83 13.05
C SER A 277 -16.01 -5.51 13.34
N PRO A 278 -15.58 -4.75 12.32
CA PRO A 278 -14.98 -3.43 12.51
C PRO A 278 -15.96 -2.38 13.06
N ALA A 279 -17.26 -2.67 13.07
CA ALA A 279 -18.27 -1.83 13.73
C ALA A 279 -18.33 -2.07 15.25
N ARG A 280 -17.89 -3.23 15.73
CA ARG A 280 -17.82 -3.61 17.15
C ARG A 280 -16.49 -4.32 17.41
N PRO A 281 -15.35 -3.63 17.31
CA PRO A 281 -14.07 -4.25 17.56
C PRO A 281 -13.98 -4.75 18.99
N PRO A 282 -13.28 -5.87 19.24
CA PRO A 282 -13.05 -6.36 20.60
C PRO A 282 -12.34 -5.33 21.46
N PRO A 283 -12.60 -5.27 22.78
CA PRO A 283 -11.83 -4.42 23.71
C PRO A 283 -10.38 -4.91 23.82
N GLY A 284 -9.50 -4.08 24.34
CA GLY A 284 -8.08 -4.42 24.48
C GLY A 284 -7.39 -4.66 23.13
N CYS A 285 -6.55 -5.68 23.09
CA CYS A 285 -5.91 -6.12 21.86
C CYS A 285 -6.94 -6.65 20.85
N ARG A 286 -7.04 -6.05 19.68
CA ARG A 286 -8.04 -6.45 18.66
C ARG A 286 -7.90 -7.88 18.17
N PHE A 287 -6.70 -8.45 18.29
CA PHE A 287 -6.41 -9.80 17.87
C PHE A 287 -6.67 -10.87 18.95
N HIS A 288 -6.94 -10.49 20.22
CA HIS A 288 -7.00 -11.44 21.34
C HIS A 288 -8.01 -12.58 21.13
N THR A 289 -9.11 -12.35 20.43
CA THR A 289 -10.14 -13.37 20.16
C THR A 289 -9.68 -14.49 19.23
N ARG A 290 -8.58 -14.29 18.49
CA ARG A 290 -7.97 -15.24 17.54
C ARG A 290 -6.51 -15.58 17.89
N CYS A 291 -5.98 -14.96 18.94
CA CYS A 291 -4.58 -15.11 19.32
C CYS A 291 -4.36 -16.39 20.13
N PRO A 292 -3.45 -17.29 19.70
CA PRO A 292 -3.14 -18.51 20.46
C PRO A 292 -2.43 -18.23 21.79
N MET A 293 -1.85 -17.03 21.95
CA MET A 293 -1.13 -16.58 23.15
C MET A 293 -1.97 -15.63 24.02
N ALA A 294 -3.30 -15.53 23.76
CA ALA A 294 -4.15 -14.56 24.47
C ALA A 294 -4.22 -14.86 25.96
N GLN A 295 -4.02 -13.82 26.77
CA GLN A 295 -4.17 -13.84 28.24
C GLN A 295 -5.22 -12.79 28.66
N ALA A 296 -5.60 -12.77 29.93
CA ALA A 296 -6.62 -11.87 30.45
C ALA A 296 -6.34 -10.39 30.18
N VAL A 297 -5.08 -9.97 30.28
CA VAL A 297 -4.64 -8.60 29.97
C VAL A 297 -4.95 -8.21 28.53
N CYS A 298 -4.86 -9.15 27.57
CA CYS A 298 -5.14 -8.86 26.17
C CYS A 298 -6.60 -8.49 25.92
N ALA A 299 -7.54 -8.99 26.70
CA ALA A 299 -8.95 -8.63 26.61
C ALA A 299 -9.29 -7.33 27.36
N ALA A 300 -8.49 -6.98 28.38
CA ALA A 300 -8.73 -5.84 29.25
C ALA A 300 -8.05 -4.56 28.74
N GLU A 301 -6.82 -4.66 28.24
CA GLU A 301 -5.97 -3.53 27.94
C GLU A 301 -5.50 -3.54 26.49
N GLU A 302 -5.45 -2.35 25.88
CA GLU A 302 -4.84 -2.20 24.56
C GLU A 302 -3.31 -2.22 24.68
N PRO A 303 -2.60 -3.07 23.91
CA PRO A 303 -1.15 -3.13 23.98
C PRO A 303 -0.50 -1.82 23.49
N VAL A 304 0.48 -1.35 24.24
CA VAL A 304 1.25 -0.16 23.88
C VAL A 304 2.14 -0.44 22.69
N TRP A 305 2.22 0.49 21.77
CA TRP A 305 3.11 0.48 20.61
C TRP A 305 4.55 0.68 21.09
N ARG A 306 5.40 -0.36 21.00
CA ARG A 306 6.76 -0.35 21.56
C ARG A 306 7.77 -1.06 20.67
N THR A 307 9.04 -0.71 20.80
CA THR A 307 10.12 -1.35 20.05
C THR A 307 10.56 -2.66 20.72
N VAL A 308 10.63 -3.73 19.95
CA VAL A 308 11.16 -5.06 20.35
C VAL A 308 12.08 -5.55 19.23
N GLY A 309 13.38 -5.58 19.49
CA GLY A 309 14.38 -5.81 18.44
C GLY A 309 14.33 -4.71 17.39
N GLU A 310 14.19 -5.09 16.12
CA GLU A 310 14.05 -4.16 14.99
C GLU A 310 12.59 -3.83 14.66
N SER A 311 11.63 -4.46 15.34
CA SER A 311 10.19 -4.25 15.13
C SER A 311 9.63 -3.21 16.09
N ILE A 312 8.65 -2.43 15.63
CA ILE A 312 7.73 -1.70 16.49
C ILE A 312 6.41 -2.49 16.47
N VAL A 313 5.90 -2.85 17.65
CA VAL A 313 4.82 -3.84 17.78
C VAL A 313 3.83 -3.49 18.88
N ALA A 314 2.55 -3.78 18.64
CA ALA A 314 1.46 -3.65 19.60
C ALA A 314 1.06 -5.02 20.15
N CYS A 315 1.90 -5.61 20.99
CA CYS A 315 1.65 -6.90 21.64
C CYS A 315 2.21 -6.90 23.08
N HIS A 316 1.43 -7.41 24.05
CA HIS A 316 1.87 -7.54 25.45
C HIS A 316 3.02 -8.56 25.59
N PHE A 317 3.05 -9.57 24.72
CA PHE A 317 3.96 -10.73 24.79
C PHE A 317 4.88 -10.81 23.55
N ALA A 318 5.27 -9.69 22.98
CA ALA A 318 6.04 -9.63 21.75
C ALA A 318 7.41 -10.36 21.83
N GLU A 319 8.01 -10.43 23.02
CA GLU A 319 9.28 -11.13 23.28
C GLU A 319 9.13 -12.65 23.29
N GLU A 320 7.91 -13.15 23.54
CA GLU A 320 7.60 -14.58 23.65
C GLU A 320 7.15 -15.18 22.30
N VAL A 321 6.96 -14.34 21.27
CA VAL A 321 6.64 -14.83 19.92
C VAL A 321 7.88 -15.49 19.34
N SER A 322 7.83 -16.81 19.21
CA SER A 322 8.93 -17.60 18.61
C SER A 322 9.08 -17.25 17.12
N PRO A 323 10.31 -17.27 16.60
CA PRO A 323 10.59 -17.07 15.17
C PRO A 323 9.94 -18.12 14.28
#